data_7d3cd4593bd3b7752dafedc66cd2015b
#
_entry.id   7d3cd4593bd3b7752dafedc66cd2015b
#
_cell.length_a   1.000
_cell.length_b   1.000
_cell.length_c   1.000
_cell.angle_alpha   90.00
_cell.angle_beta   90.00
_cell.angle_gamma   90.00
#
_symmetry.space_group_name_H-M   'P 1'
#
loop_
_entity.id
_entity.type
_entity.pdbx_description
1 polymer ?
#
loop_
_entity_poly.entity_id
_entity_poly.type
_entity_poly.pdbx_seq_one_letter_code
_entity_poly.pdbx_strand_id
1 'polypeptide(L)'
;ALDVPMYFILREGRYVTDVTGIPFRRYLVDGWNGERATLDDWNLHLTTLFPEVRLKGFIEFRSADSQRPDRVLALPALAKGLFYDADCQVAGFDLVKRWSPDQVRELYGEVTRGGFAARLRGVRVGELARELLGIAAEGLRRQGALDSQGRDERRYLEPVLEQVERGRTLADETLGLWKGPWERHIGPLIEACAIA
;
A
#
# COMPACT_ATOMS: atom_id res chain seq x y z
N ALA A 1 -7.87 -7.02 14.94
CA ALA A 1 -6.81 -6.73 15.92
C ALA A 1 -6.77 -7.77 17.06
N LEU A 2 -7.91 -8.08 17.69
CA LEU A 2 -7.94 -9.01 18.83
C LEU A 2 -7.38 -10.41 18.52
N ASP A 3 -7.56 -10.91 17.32
CA ASP A 3 -7.13 -12.24 16.92
C ASP A 3 -5.75 -12.27 16.24
N VAL A 4 -5.11 -11.11 16.14
CA VAL A 4 -3.74 -11.01 15.63
C VAL A 4 -2.76 -11.35 16.74
N PRO A 5 -1.77 -12.21 16.48
CA PRO A 5 -0.72 -12.55 17.42
C PRO A 5 0.11 -11.32 17.83
N MET A 6 0.42 -11.23 19.12
CA MET A 6 1.30 -10.17 19.64
C MET A 6 2.76 -10.41 19.24
N TYR A 7 3.52 -9.33 19.17
CA TYR A 7 4.98 -9.38 19.10
C TYR A 7 5.62 -9.33 20.47
N PHE A 8 5.17 -8.42 21.32
CA PHE A 8 5.70 -8.19 22.68
C PHE A 8 4.72 -7.34 23.50
N ILE A 9 4.95 -7.29 24.80
CA ILE A 9 4.40 -6.30 25.71
C ILE A 9 5.56 -5.52 26.35
N LEU A 10 5.27 -4.37 26.98
CA LEU A 10 6.26 -3.54 27.66
C LEU A 10 6.05 -3.62 29.16
N ARG A 11 7.09 -3.96 29.90
CA ARG A 11 7.09 -3.97 31.37
C ARG A 11 8.35 -3.29 31.90
N GLU A 12 8.18 -2.30 32.76
CA GLU A 12 9.31 -1.56 33.36
C GLU A 12 10.36 -1.07 32.31
N GLY A 13 9.87 -0.65 31.14
CA GLY A 13 10.75 -0.19 30.04
C GLY A 13 11.44 -1.32 29.27
N ARG A 14 11.12 -2.60 29.53
CA ARG A 14 11.70 -3.75 28.83
C ARG A 14 10.67 -4.44 27.96
N TYR A 15 11.10 -4.88 26.78
CA TYR A 15 10.29 -5.72 25.91
C TYR A 15 10.23 -7.15 26.43
N VAL A 16 9.01 -7.65 26.66
CA VAL A 16 8.76 -9.05 27.00
C VAL A 16 8.25 -9.76 25.76
N THR A 17 9.06 -10.68 25.23
CA THR A 17 8.82 -11.37 23.96
C THR A 17 8.21 -12.76 24.12
N ASP A 18 8.13 -13.28 25.35
CA ASP A 18 7.55 -14.61 25.62
C ASP A 18 6.05 -14.69 25.27
N VAL A 19 5.40 -13.54 25.07
CA VAL A 19 4.01 -13.42 24.58
C VAL A 19 3.91 -13.49 23.04
N THR A 20 5.04 -13.56 22.34
CA THR A 20 5.06 -13.58 20.88
C THR A 20 4.26 -14.78 20.36
N GLY A 21 3.38 -14.49 19.40
CA GLY A 21 2.51 -15.51 18.81
C GLY A 21 1.19 -15.76 19.54
N ILE A 22 1.01 -15.20 20.75
CA ILE A 22 -0.27 -15.31 21.50
C ILE A 22 -1.24 -14.27 20.94
N PRO A 23 -2.46 -14.64 20.48
CA PRO A 23 -3.48 -13.68 20.09
C PRO A 23 -3.84 -12.75 21.25
N PHE A 24 -4.01 -11.44 20.98
CA PHE A 24 -4.32 -10.47 22.03
C PHE A 24 -5.60 -10.84 22.78
N ARG A 25 -6.61 -11.40 22.13
CA ARG A 25 -7.84 -11.90 22.75
C ARG A 25 -7.55 -12.90 23.87
N ARG A 26 -6.61 -13.83 23.64
CA ARG A 26 -6.23 -14.82 24.64
C ARG A 26 -5.55 -14.15 25.83
N TYR A 27 -4.62 -13.22 25.57
CA TYR A 27 -3.96 -12.46 26.62
C TYR A 27 -4.96 -11.62 27.44
N LEU A 28 -5.97 -11.02 26.80
CA LEU A 28 -7.03 -10.27 27.48
C LEU A 28 -7.84 -11.14 28.45
N VAL A 29 -8.09 -12.40 28.09
CA VAL A 29 -8.91 -13.32 28.92
C VAL A 29 -8.06 -14.01 29.99
N ASP A 30 -6.94 -14.61 29.60
CA ASP A 30 -6.14 -15.48 30.43
C ASP A 30 -5.05 -14.72 31.22
N GLY A 31 -4.62 -13.57 30.71
CA GLY A 31 -3.42 -12.88 31.18
C GLY A 31 -2.13 -13.58 30.76
N TRP A 32 -1.02 -13.17 31.33
CA TRP A 32 0.31 -13.76 31.14
C TRP A 32 1.13 -13.63 32.42
N ASN A 33 1.71 -14.73 32.91
CA ASN A 33 2.53 -14.78 34.14
C ASN A 33 1.90 -14.07 35.34
N GLY A 34 0.57 -14.21 35.52
CA GLY A 34 -0.17 -13.58 36.61
C GLY A 34 -0.57 -12.12 36.36
N GLU A 35 -0.15 -11.53 35.25
CA GLU A 35 -0.52 -10.18 34.88
C GLU A 35 -1.74 -10.16 33.94
N ARG A 36 -2.50 -9.08 34.01
CA ARG A 36 -3.64 -8.83 33.14
C ARG A 36 -3.27 -7.83 32.03
N ALA A 37 -3.93 -7.98 30.89
CA ALA A 37 -3.80 -7.01 29.81
C ALA A 37 -4.27 -5.62 30.24
N THR A 38 -3.50 -4.61 29.89
CA THR A 38 -3.79 -3.19 30.15
C THR A 38 -4.21 -2.47 28.86
N LEU A 39 -4.73 -1.27 29.00
CA LEU A 39 -5.01 -0.41 27.85
C LEU A 39 -3.73 -0.02 27.11
N ASP A 40 -2.62 0.14 27.83
CA ASP A 40 -1.31 0.43 27.22
C ASP A 40 -0.82 -0.75 26.39
N ASP A 41 -1.01 -1.98 26.85
CA ASP A 41 -0.71 -3.19 26.05
C ASP A 41 -1.56 -3.22 24.77
N TRP A 42 -2.83 -2.86 24.86
CA TRP A 42 -3.70 -2.76 23.69
C TRP A 42 -3.23 -1.68 22.71
N ASN A 43 -2.93 -0.48 23.20
CA ASN A 43 -2.41 0.60 22.37
C ASN A 43 -1.10 0.22 21.72
N LEU A 44 -0.21 -0.43 22.46
CA LEU A 44 1.06 -0.94 21.92
C LEU A 44 0.81 -2.00 20.85
N HIS A 45 -0.08 -2.97 21.11
CA HIS A 45 -0.45 -3.99 20.13
C HIS A 45 -0.98 -3.38 18.84
N LEU A 46 -1.86 -2.37 18.92
CA LEU A 46 -2.36 -1.67 17.73
C LEU A 46 -1.24 -1.00 16.91
N THR A 47 -0.14 -0.59 17.54
CA THR A 47 1.00 -0.03 16.79
C THR A 47 1.79 -1.07 16.01
N THR A 48 1.72 -2.34 16.41
CA THR A 48 2.42 -3.45 15.76
C THR A 48 1.62 -4.08 14.61
N LEU A 49 0.37 -3.66 14.40
CA LEU A 49 -0.44 -4.10 13.27
C LEU A 49 -0.05 -3.32 12.02
N PHE A 50 0.07 -4.04 10.90
CA PHE A 50 0.45 -3.47 9.60
C PHE A 50 -0.67 -3.64 8.57
N PRO A 51 -1.85 -3.00 8.78
CA PRO A 51 -2.90 -3.02 7.76
C PRO A 51 -2.51 -2.10 6.60
N GLU A 52 -3.12 -2.33 5.42
CA GLU A 52 -2.93 -1.52 4.22
C GLU A 52 -3.33 -0.06 4.44
N VAL A 53 -4.31 0.15 5.30
CA VAL A 53 -4.80 1.46 5.73
C VAL A 53 -4.95 1.48 7.23
N ARG A 54 -4.43 2.52 7.88
CA ARG A 54 -4.52 2.70 9.33
C ARG A 54 -5.16 4.04 9.68
N LEU A 55 -6.08 4.03 10.64
CA LEU A 55 -6.71 5.24 11.16
C LEU A 55 -6.02 5.67 12.47
N LYS A 56 -5.48 6.90 12.48
CA LYS A 56 -4.80 7.53 13.63
C LYS A 56 -5.17 9.00 13.79
N GLY A 57 -6.45 9.35 13.79
CA GLY A 57 -6.86 10.74 13.66
C GLY A 57 -6.65 11.33 12.25
N PHE A 58 -5.99 10.59 11.39
CA PHE A 58 -5.85 10.74 9.94
C PHE A 58 -5.81 9.36 9.30
N ILE A 59 -6.00 9.31 7.98
CA ILE A 59 -5.88 8.07 7.21
C ILE A 59 -4.44 7.92 6.71
N GLU A 60 -3.79 6.83 7.09
CA GLU A 60 -2.44 6.49 6.66
C GLU A 60 -2.49 5.35 5.64
N PHE A 61 -2.03 5.60 4.42
CA PHE A 61 -1.86 4.57 3.38
C PHE A 61 -0.48 3.91 3.55
N ARG A 62 -0.45 2.58 3.59
CA ARG A 62 0.75 1.80 3.92
C ARG A 62 1.11 0.74 2.87
N SER A 63 0.26 0.56 1.86
CA SER A 63 0.41 -0.50 0.85
C SER A 63 1.36 -0.16 -0.30
N ALA A 64 1.89 1.06 -0.36
CA ALA A 64 2.80 1.45 -1.41
C ALA A 64 4.25 1.10 -1.05
N ASP A 65 4.96 0.48 -1.97
CA ASP A 65 6.40 0.28 -1.90
C ASP A 65 7.17 1.61 -2.03
N SER A 66 8.45 1.58 -1.63
CA SER A 66 9.39 2.67 -1.90
C SER A 66 9.47 2.92 -3.40
N GLN A 67 9.36 4.19 -3.79
CA GLN A 67 9.33 4.60 -5.18
C GLN A 67 10.60 5.37 -5.57
N ARG A 68 10.95 5.31 -6.84
CA ARG A 68 12.00 6.15 -7.41
C ARG A 68 11.58 7.62 -7.40
N PRO A 69 12.54 8.58 -7.37
CA PRO A 69 12.23 10.02 -7.32
C PRO A 69 11.27 10.50 -8.40
N ASP A 70 11.32 9.91 -9.59
CA ASP A 70 10.45 10.24 -10.72
C ASP A 70 8.98 9.82 -10.51
N ARG A 71 8.70 8.95 -9.52
CA ARG A 71 7.37 8.39 -9.25
C ARG A 71 6.87 8.60 -7.83
N VAL A 72 7.70 9.11 -6.92
CA VAL A 72 7.32 9.25 -5.50
C VAL A 72 6.09 10.13 -5.30
N LEU A 73 5.85 11.10 -6.18
CA LEU A 73 4.70 11.99 -6.13
C LEU A 73 3.42 11.37 -6.72
N ALA A 74 3.50 10.24 -7.40
CA ALA A 74 2.32 9.59 -7.98
C ALA A 74 1.34 9.13 -6.90
N LEU A 75 1.83 8.58 -5.78
CA LEU A 75 0.95 8.11 -4.69
C LEU A 75 0.17 9.25 -4.03
N PRO A 76 0.78 10.36 -3.59
CA PRO A 76 0.01 11.49 -3.05
C PRO A 76 -0.91 12.12 -4.10
N ALA A 77 -0.53 12.20 -5.37
CA ALA A 77 -1.38 12.67 -6.44
C ALA A 77 -2.61 11.75 -6.65
N LEU A 78 -2.40 10.43 -6.68
CA LEU A 78 -3.47 9.45 -6.73
C LEU A 78 -4.45 9.62 -5.57
N ALA A 79 -3.93 9.67 -4.34
CA ALA A 79 -4.74 9.84 -3.14
C ALA A 79 -5.53 11.17 -3.16
N LYS A 80 -4.86 12.27 -3.53
CA LYS A 80 -5.50 13.58 -3.64
C LYS A 80 -6.61 13.58 -4.68
N GLY A 81 -6.36 13.03 -5.87
CA GLY A 81 -7.35 12.94 -6.94
C GLY A 81 -8.57 12.12 -6.56
N LEU A 82 -8.38 11.01 -5.84
CA LEU A 82 -9.47 10.12 -5.43
C LEU A 82 -10.26 10.63 -4.23
N PHE A 83 -9.60 11.23 -3.23
CA PHE A 83 -10.24 11.46 -1.93
C PHE A 83 -10.64 12.91 -1.65
N TYR A 84 -10.25 13.88 -2.50
CA TYR A 84 -10.58 15.29 -2.33
C TYR A 84 -11.62 15.81 -3.33
N ASP A 85 -12.25 14.89 -4.08
CA ASP A 85 -13.42 15.15 -4.92
C ASP A 85 -14.48 14.09 -4.63
N ALA A 86 -15.69 14.53 -4.27
CA ALA A 86 -16.76 13.63 -3.82
C ALA A 86 -17.23 12.64 -4.91
N ASP A 87 -17.31 13.08 -6.15
CA ASP A 87 -17.72 12.21 -7.26
C ASP A 87 -16.64 11.17 -7.55
N CYS A 88 -15.35 11.56 -7.47
CA CYS A 88 -14.23 10.66 -7.65
C CYS A 88 -14.13 9.63 -6.52
N GLN A 89 -14.46 10.00 -5.27
CA GLN A 89 -14.58 9.04 -4.17
C GLN A 89 -15.65 7.98 -4.47
N VAL A 90 -16.83 8.41 -4.92
CA VAL A 90 -17.93 7.49 -5.27
C VAL A 90 -17.51 6.58 -6.43
N ALA A 91 -16.94 7.15 -7.50
CA ALA A 91 -16.49 6.39 -8.64
C ALA A 91 -15.40 5.36 -8.28
N GLY A 92 -14.40 5.76 -7.50
CA GLY A 92 -13.35 4.85 -7.02
C GLY A 92 -13.90 3.73 -6.12
N PHE A 93 -14.84 4.04 -5.23
CA PHE A 93 -15.52 3.03 -4.41
C PHE A 93 -16.35 2.06 -5.26
N ASP A 94 -17.01 2.55 -6.30
CA ASP A 94 -17.84 1.75 -7.20
C ASP A 94 -17.05 0.64 -7.91
N LEU A 95 -15.77 0.83 -8.16
CA LEU A 95 -14.90 -0.20 -8.73
C LEU A 95 -14.76 -1.41 -7.82
N VAL A 96 -14.79 -1.21 -6.51
CA VAL A 96 -14.41 -2.23 -5.51
C VAL A 96 -15.54 -2.63 -4.56
N LYS A 97 -16.63 -1.88 -4.48
CA LYS A 97 -17.72 -2.07 -3.50
C LYS A 97 -18.37 -3.46 -3.49
N ARG A 98 -18.23 -4.21 -4.58
CA ARG A 98 -18.79 -5.57 -4.71
C ARG A 98 -17.80 -6.67 -4.37
N TRP A 99 -16.57 -6.32 -3.95
CA TRP A 99 -15.56 -7.31 -3.61
C TRP A 99 -15.71 -7.76 -2.17
N SER A 100 -15.70 -9.07 -1.97
CA SER A 100 -15.65 -9.63 -0.62
C SER A 100 -14.23 -9.57 -0.06
N PRO A 101 -14.04 -9.65 1.28
CA PRO A 101 -12.72 -9.75 1.88
C PRO A 101 -11.88 -10.94 1.35
N ASP A 102 -12.53 -12.04 1.00
CA ASP A 102 -11.85 -13.21 0.43
C ASP A 102 -11.31 -12.91 -0.97
N GLN A 103 -12.09 -12.22 -1.79
CA GLN A 103 -11.67 -11.79 -3.12
C GLN A 103 -10.51 -10.78 -3.07
N VAL A 104 -10.50 -9.89 -2.08
CA VAL A 104 -9.37 -8.98 -1.87
C VAL A 104 -8.10 -9.76 -1.51
N ARG A 105 -8.20 -10.79 -0.64
CA ARG A 105 -7.07 -11.66 -0.29
C ARG A 105 -6.57 -12.48 -1.48
N GLU A 106 -7.48 -13.01 -2.29
CA GLU A 106 -7.14 -13.71 -3.53
C GLU A 106 -6.39 -12.78 -4.48
N LEU A 107 -6.91 -11.57 -4.72
CA LEU A 107 -6.27 -10.57 -5.57
C LEU A 107 -4.84 -10.26 -5.10
N TYR A 108 -4.63 -10.13 -3.79
CA TYR A 108 -3.32 -9.89 -3.21
C TYR A 108 -2.30 -10.95 -3.63
N GLY A 109 -2.69 -12.23 -3.52
CA GLY A 109 -1.86 -13.35 -3.96
C GLY A 109 -1.62 -13.38 -5.48
N GLU A 110 -2.60 -12.99 -6.27
CA GLU A 110 -2.48 -12.96 -7.72
C GLU A 110 -1.61 -11.78 -8.21
N VAL A 111 -1.75 -10.61 -7.60
CA VAL A 111 -0.97 -9.41 -7.96
C VAL A 111 0.51 -9.60 -7.66
N THR A 112 0.86 -10.23 -6.55
CA THR A 112 2.26 -10.51 -6.19
C THR A 112 2.97 -11.42 -7.21
N ARG A 113 2.22 -12.26 -7.92
CA ARG A 113 2.77 -13.17 -8.95
C ARG A 113 2.67 -12.63 -10.37
N GLY A 114 1.57 -11.94 -10.68
CA GLY A 114 1.19 -11.59 -12.04
C GLY A 114 1.22 -10.09 -12.36
N GLY A 115 1.46 -9.22 -11.36
CA GLY A 115 1.46 -7.77 -11.55
C GLY A 115 0.20 -7.29 -12.27
N PHE A 116 0.34 -6.45 -13.29
CA PHE A 116 -0.78 -5.95 -14.09
C PHE A 116 -1.50 -7.01 -14.93
N ALA A 117 -0.89 -8.17 -15.15
CA ALA A 117 -1.52 -9.28 -15.86
C ALA A 117 -2.43 -10.13 -14.95
N ALA A 118 -2.31 -9.98 -13.63
CA ALA A 118 -3.16 -10.65 -12.66
C ALA A 118 -4.65 -10.39 -12.94
N ARG A 119 -5.49 -11.34 -12.55
CA ARG A 119 -6.94 -11.24 -12.78
C ARG A 119 -7.72 -11.53 -11.53
N LEU A 120 -8.78 -10.77 -11.34
CA LEU A 120 -9.82 -11.09 -10.37
C LEU A 120 -11.16 -11.16 -11.08
N ARG A 121 -11.85 -12.30 -11.00
CA ARG A 121 -13.16 -12.53 -11.64
C ARG A 121 -13.18 -12.17 -13.13
N GLY A 122 -12.08 -12.46 -13.83
CA GLY A 122 -11.94 -12.18 -15.25
C GLY A 122 -11.45 -10.77 -15.60
N VAL A 123 -11.51 -9.81 -14.67
CA VAL A 123 -11.02 -8.44 -14.88
C VAL A 123 -9.51 -8.39 -14.64
N ARG A 124 -8.74 -7.77 -15.53
CA ARG A 124 -7.30 -7.59 -15.37
C ARG A 124 -7.00 -6.44 -14.41
N VAL A 125 -6.00 -6.64 -13.56
CA VAL A 125 -5.51 -5.59 -12.63
C VAL A 125 -5.07 -4.33 -13.38
N GLY A 126 -4.41 -4.47 -14.51
CA GLY A 126 -4.02 -3.33 -15.34
C GLY A 126 -5.21 -2.50 -15.85
N GLU A 127 -6.35 -3.12 -16.11
CA GLU A 127 -7.59 -2.42 -16.51
C GLU A 127 -8.15 -1.62 -15.33
N LEU A 128 -8.21 -2.23 -14.14
CA LEU A 128 -8.63 -1.56 -12.91
C LEU A 128 -7.69 -0.41 -12.54
N ALA A 129 -6.38 -0.62 -12.67
CA ALA A 129 -5.39 0.42 -12.39
C ALA A 129 -5.53 1.62 -13.34
N ARG A 130 -5.76 1.37 -14.63
CA ARG A 130 -6.00 2.44 -15.62
C ARG A 130 -7.26 3.23 -15.28
N GLU A 131 -8.34 2.55 -14.94
CA GLU A 131 -9.61 3.18 -14.58
C GLU A 131 -9.45 4.03 -13.31
N LEU A 132 -8.78 3.50 -12.28
CA LEU A 132 -8.52 4.22 -11.03
C LEU A 132 -7.65 5.46 -11.25
N LEU A 133 -6.61 5.36 -12.08
CA LEU A 133 -5.77 6.52 -12.47
C LEU A 133 -6.57 7.56 -13.25
N GLY A 134 -7.49 7.14 -14.13
CA GLY A 134 -8.39 8.04 -14.85
C GLY A 134 -9.31 8.82 -13.91
N ILE A 135 -9.89 8.15 -12.92
CA ILE A 135 -10.72 8.80 -11.89
C ILE A 135 -9.90 9.81 -11.08
N ALA A 136 -8.70 9.43 -10.65
CA ALA A 136 -7.82 10.33 -9.89
C ALA A 136 -7.39 11.55 -10.73
N ALA A 137 -7.06 11.35 -12.01
CA ALA A 137 -6.71 12.43 -12.92
C ALA A 137 -7.87 13.43 -13.09
N GLU A 138 -9.11 12.93 -13.18
CA GLU A 138 -10.29 13.80 -13.23
C GLU A 138 -10.47 14.60 -11.94
N GLY A 139 -10.28 13.96 -10.77
CA GLY A 139 -10.34 14.65 -9.48
C GLY A 139 -9.27 15.76 -9.36
N LEU A 140 -8.04 15.50 -9.79
CA LEU A 140 -6.99 16.52 -9.83
C LEU A 140 -7.35 17.67 -10.79
N ARG A 141 -7.88 17.33 -11.97
CA ARG A 141 -8.33 18.33 -12.96
C ARG A 141 -9.39 19.26 -12.39
N ARG A 142 -10.36 18.72 -11.66
CA ARG A 142 -11.45 19.49 -11.04
C ARG A 142 -10.94 20.40 -9.91
N GLN A 143 -9.95 19.96 -9.17
CA GLN A 143 -9.33 20.76 -8.11
C GLN A 143 -8.52 21.93 -8.67
N GLY A 144 -7.99 21.81 -9.89
CA GLY A 144 -7.37 22.91 -10.64
C GLY A 144 -6.11 23.48 -10.01
N ALA A 145 -5.40 22.72 -9.17
CA ALA A 145 -4.15 23.17 -8.57
C ALA A 145 -3.04 23.21 -9.63
N LEU A 146 -2.42 24.36 -9.79
CA LEU A 146 -1.34 24.60 -10.76
C LEU A 146 -0.04 24.94 -10.04
N ASP A 147 1.08 24.52 -10.60
CA ASP A 147 2.40 24.98 -10.16
C ASP A 147 2.76 26.35 -10.73
N SER A 148 3.94 26.87 -10.38
CA SER A 148 4.44 28.15 -10.84
C SER A 148 4.63 28.25 -12.37
N GLN A 149 4.57 27.13 -13.09
CA GLN A 149 4.68 27.04 -14.54
C GLN A 149 3.33 26.79 -15.22
N GLY A 150 2.23 26.84 -14.45
CA GLY A 150 0.88 26.60 -14.96
C GLY A 150 0.58 25.13 -15.25
N ARG A 151 1.39 24.19 -14.78
CA ARG A 151 1.16 22.75 -14.98
C ARG A 151 0.34 22.22 -13.82
N ASP A 152 -0.64 21.35 -14.11
CA ASP A 152 -1.46 20.72 -13.07
C ASP A 152 -0.82 19.44 -12.52
N GLU A 153 -1.39 18.94 -11.43
CA GLU A 153 -0.85 17.80 -10.69
C GLU A 153 -1.05 16.45 -11.41
N ARG A 154 -1.85 16.36 -12.46
CA ARG A 154 -2.04 15.13 -13.26
C ARG A 154 -0.73 14.60 -13.80
N ARG A 155 0.23 15.48 -14.08
CA ARG A 155 1.59 15.09 -14.53
C ARG A 155 2.28 14.09 -13.62
N TYR A 156 1.96 14.09 -12.31
CA TYR A 156 2.55 13.15 -11.37
C TYR A 156 2.00 11.73 -11.52
N LEU A 157 0.85 11.57 -12.20
CA LEU A 157 0.29 10.25 -12.52
C LEU A 157 0.85 9.67 -13.82
N GLU A 158 1.41 10.49 -14.70
CA GLU A 158 1.88 10.08 -16.03
C GLU A 158 2.88 8.89 -15.99
N PRO A 159 3.93 8.89 -15.12
CA PRO A 159 4.89 7.79 -15.09
C PRO A 159 4.27 6.46 -14.69
N VAL A 160 3.24 6.48 -13.83
CA VAL A 160 2.51 5.27 -13.42
C VAL A 160 1.53 4.84 -14.49
N LEU A 161 0.85 5.78 -15.16
CA LEU A 161 -0.03 5.50 -16.28
C LEU A 161 0.73 4.83 -17.44
N GLU A 162 1.88 5.36 -17.84
CA GLU A 162 2.74 4.73 -18.84
C GLU A 162 3.12 3.29 -18.46
N GLN A 163 3.42 3.06 -17.18
CA GLN A 163 3.77 1.74 -16.68
C GLN A 163 2.59 0.76 -16.80
N VAL A 164 1.38 1.21 -16.44
CA VAL A 164 0.14 0.44 -16.60
C VAL A 164 -0.14 0.13 -18.08
N GLU A 165 0.06 1.09 -18.96
CA GLU A 165 -0.12 0.92 -20.42
C GLU A 165 0.86 -0.06 -21.02
N ARG A 166 2.11 -0.05 -20.59
CA ARG A 166 3.13 -1.04 -20.97
C ARG A 166 2.84 -2.43 -20.38
N GLY A 167 1.97 -2.51 -19.37
CA GLY A 167 1.64 -3.77 -18.70
C GLY A 167 2.81 -4.39 -17.93
N ARG A 168 3.80 -3.57 -17.52
CA ARG A 168 5.03 -4.01 -16.84
C ARG A 168 5.20 -3.26 -15.54
N THR A 169 5.40 -3.98 -14.45
CA THR A 169 5.69 -3.40 -13.13
C THR A 169 7.17 -3.00 -13.04
N LEU A 170 7.53 -2.18 -12.03
CA LEU A 170 8.94 -1.89 -11.72
C LEU A 170 9.73 -3.16 -11.41
N ALA A 171 9.09 -4.14 -10.78
CA ALA A 171 9.69 -5.44 -10.52
C ALA A 171 10.01 -6.18 -11.83
N ASP A 172 9.12 -6.14 -12.83
CA ASP A 172 9.37 -6.75 -14.14
C ASP A 172 10.54 -6.07 -14.86
N GLU A 173 10.60 -4.74 -14.81
CA GLU A 173 11.69 -3.97 -15.41
C GLU A 173 13.03 -4.31 -14.73
N THR A 174 13.06 -4.24 -13.40
CA THR A 174 14.24 -4.57 -12.58
C THR A 174 14.70 -6.02 -12.79
N LEU A 175 13.76 -6.97 -12.84
CA LEU A 175 14.07 -8.36 -13.08
C LEU A 175 14.62 -8.61 -14.50
N GLY A 176 14.10 -7.86 -15.49
CA GLY A 176 14.63 -7.89 -16.85
C GLY A 176 16.08 -7.41 -16.92
N LEU A 177 16.39 -6.30 -16.26
CA LEU A 177 17.75 -5.78 -16.15
C LEU A 177 18.68 -6.73 -15.38
N TRP A 178 18.19 -7.28 -14.26
CA TRP A 178 18.91 -8.23 -13.43
C TRP A 178 19.33 -9.48 -14.17
N LYS A 179 18.42 -10.06 -14.96
CA LYS A 179 18.69 -11.28 -15.75
C LYS A 179 19.44 -11.01 -17.06
N GLY A 180 19.40 -9.76 -17.54
CA GLY A 180 20.01 -9.33 -18.79
C GLY A 180 21.27 -8.48 -18.55
N PRO A 181 21.24 -7.14 -18.80
CA PRO A 181 22.44 -6.31 -18.82
C PRO A 181 23.26 -6.29 -17.53
N TRP A 182 22.64 -6.54 -16.41
CA TRP A 182 23.32 -6.56 -15.11
C TRP A 182 23.95 -7.91 -14.76
N GLU A 183 23.72 -8.96 -15.56
CA GLU A 183 24.31 -10.29 -15.37
C GLU A 183 24.21 -10.81 -13.92
N ARG A 184 23.15 -10.44 -13.21
CA ARG A 184 22.92 -10.73 -11.79
C ARG A 184 23.94 -10.09 -10.84
N HIS A 185 24.62 -9.00 -11.24
CA HIS A 185 25.52 -8.24 -10.38
C HIS A 185 24.73 -7.24 -9.54
N ILE A 186 25.04 -7.20 -8.23
CA ILE A 186 24.33 -6.37 -7.25
C ILE A 186 24.65 -4.86 -7.40
N GLY A 187 25.84 -4.52 -7.86
CA GLY A 187 26.29 -3.13 -8.01
C GLY A 187 25.33 -2.28 -8.85
N PRO A 188 25.06 -2.64 -10.12
CA PRO A 188 24.13 -1.89 -10.97
C PRO A 188 22.70 -1.81 -10.38
N LEU A 189 22.25 -2.85 -9.63
CA LEU A 189 20.96 -2.80 -8.96
C LEU A 189 20.94 -1.73 -7.85
N ILE A 190 21.99 -1.66 -7.03
CA ILE A 190 22.10 -0.66 -5.95
C ILE A 190 22.12 0.74 -6.57
N GLU A 191 22.93 0.97 -7.62
CA GLU A 191 23.02 2.27 -8.31
C GLU A 191 21.66 2.68 -8.89
N ALA A 192 20.96 1.76 -9.55
CA ALA A 192 19.64 2.05 -10.14
C ALA A 192 18.54 2.31 -9.11
N CYS A 193 18.67 1.80 -7.91
CA CYS A 193 17.70 1.98 -6.81
C CYS A 193 18.12 3.10 -5.83
N ALA A 194 19.31 3.67 -5.97
CA ALA A 194 19.76 4.76 -5.12
C ALA A 194 18.90 6.02 -5.35
N ILE A 195 18.52 6.66 -4.25
CA ILE A 195 17.90 7.98 -4.25
C ILE A 195 19.06 8.98 -4.17
N ALA A 196 19.34 9.66 -5.29
CA ALA A 196 20.37 10.69 -5.36
C ALA A 196 19.82 12.03 -4.85
#